data_44175b4873ea3b20af37427dbd0a2902
#
_entry.id   44175b4873ea3b20af37427dbd0a2902
#
_cell.length_a   1.000
_cell.length_b   1.000
_cell.length_c   1.000
_cell.angle_alpha   90.00
_cell.angle_beta   90.00
_cell.angle_gamma   90.00
#
_symmetry.space_group_name_H-M   'P 1'
#
loop_
_entity.id
_entity.type
_entity.pdbx_description
1 polymer ?
#
loop_
_entity_poly.entity_id
_entity_poly.type
_entity_poly.pdbx_seq_one_letter_code
_entity_poly.pdbx_strand_id
1 'polypeptide(L)'
;MREIDIMEMGEQSGMAAGDSEKQVNTAIHYGPSAAAHEQQYYKANVANSLQDGNYHTYSLDWDENNLTISIDNVKFHTFDISSNTYFHDNFYILFNLAVGGAFTGITDINKLTGLKDGQKVKMYIDWVKIF
;
A
#
# COMPACT_ATOMS: atom_id res chain seq x y z
N MET A 1 11.94 13.18 -4.45
CA MET A 1 11.30 11.94 -3.98
C MET A 1 10.05 11.71 -4.79
N ARG A 2 9.78 10.45 -5.19
CA ARG A 2 8.55 10.06 -5.90
C ARG A 2 8.22 8.63 -5.53
N GLU A 3 6.98 8.38 -5.15
CA GLU A 3 6.51 7.06 -4.75
C GLU A 3 5.00 6.97 -4.99
N ILE A 4 4.54 5.82 -5.41
CA ILE A 4 3.13 5.50 -5.57
C ILE A 4 2.90 4.20 -4.80
N ASP A 5 2.19 4.30 -3.70
CA ASP A 5 1.81 3.16 -2.88
C ASP A 5 0.45 2.67 -3.35
N ILE A 6 0.46 1.64 -4.19
CA ILE A 6 -0.77 1.06 -4.74
C ILE A 6 -1.58 0.42 -3.62
N MET A 7 -0.91 -0.26 -2.70
CA MET A 7 -1.54 -0.92 -1.58
C MET A 7 -0.58 -1.06 -0.39
N GLU A 8 -1.02 -0.60 0.76
CA GLU A 8 -0.40 -0.85 2.06
C GLU A 8 -1.44 -1.38 3.04
N MET A 9 -1.06 -2.32 3.87
CA MET A 9 -1.90 -2.90 4.92
C MET A 9 -1.13 -3.00 6.24
N GLY A 10 -1.88 -3.03 7.34
CA GLY A 10 -1.31 -3.17 8.68
C GLY A 10 -1.08 -1.84 9.39
N GLU A 11 -1.72 -0.76 8.96
CA GLU A 11 -1.67 0.51 9.69
C GLU A 11 -2.22 0.35 11.11
N GLN A 12 -1.62 1.06 12.06
CA GLN A 12 -1.97 1.00 13.48
C GLN A 12 -3.46 1.21 13.75
N SER A 13 -4.11 2.13 13.04
CA SER A 13 -5.54 2.41 13.23
C SER A 13 -6.43 1.24 12.82
N GLY A 14 -6.13 0.57 11.72
CA GLY A 14 -6.85 -0.61 11.27
C GLY A 14 -6.67 -1.79 12.23
N MET A 15 -5.43 -1.97 12.71
CA MET A 15 -5.15 -3.01 13.69
C MET A 15 -5.90 -2.76 15.02
N ALA A 16 -5.94 -1.52 15.49
CA ALA A 16 -6.67 -1.14 16.70
C ALA A 16 -8.18 -1.30 16.57
N ALA A 17 -8.72 -1.10 15.37
CA ALA A 17 -10.13 -1.29 15.06
C ALA A 17 -10.53 -2.76 14.83
N GLY A 18 -9.56 -3.67 14.68
CA GLY A 18 -9.80 -5.06 14.29
C GLY A 18 -10.02 -5.26 12.79
N ASP A 19 -9.67 -4.25 11.99
CA ASP A 19 -9.87 -4.21 10.53
C ASP A 19 -8.58 -4.48 9.74
N SER A 20 -7.56 -5.04 10.37
CA SER A 20 -6.24 -5.26 9.77
C SER A 20 -6.26 -6.05 8.46
N GLU A 21 -7.28 -6.87 8.24
CA GLU A 21 -7.46 -7.67 7.03
C GLU A 21 -8.25 -6.95 5.93
N LYS A 22 -8.83 -5.81 6.22
CA LYS A 22 -9.72 -5.07 5.30
C LYS A 22 -9.27 -3.65 5.04
N GLN A 23 -8.61 -3.02 6.02
CA GLN A 23 -8.17 -1.65 5.86
C GLN A 23 -6.98 -1.59 4.91
N VAL A 24 -7.16 -0.90 3.81
CA VAL A 24 -6.14 -0.63 2.81
C VAL A 24 -5.83 0.85 2.79
N ASN A 25 -4.56 1.16 2.67
CA ASN A 25 -4.05 2.49 2.47
C ASN A 25 -3.45 2.59 1.07
N THR A 26 -3.57 3.75 0.47
CA THR A 26 -2.87 4.11 -0.75
C THR A 26 -2.37 5.54 -0.63
N ALA A 27 -1.21 5.83 -1.18
CA ALA A 27 -0.60 7.15 -1.09
C ALA A 27 0.19 7.49 -2.35
N ILE A 28 0.39 8.78 -2.56
CA ILE A 28 1.39 9.29 -3.48
C ILE A 28 2.29 10.27 -2.72
N HIS A 29 3.61 10.10 -2.89
CA HIS A 29 4.62 10.96 -2.30
C HIS A 29 5.43 11.62 -3.39
N TYR A 30 5.64 12.94 -3.30
CA TYR A 30 6.38 13.71 -4.28
C TYR A 30 7.08 14.90 -3.66
N GLY A 31 8.06 15.43 -4.34
CA GLY A 31 8.79 16.60 -3.90
C GLY A 31 10.29 16.54 -4.21
N PRO A 32 11.01 17.64 -3.97
CA PRO A 32 12.44 17.74 -4.35
C PRO A 32 13.35 16.84 -3.50
N SER A 33 12.94 16.48 -2.29
CA SER A 33 13.72 15.61 -1.39
C SER A 33 12.81 14.90 -0.39
N ALA A 34 13.36 13.92 0.35
CA ALA A 34 12.63 13.26 1.42
C ALA A 34 12.29 14.21 2.60
N ALA A 35 13.11 15.23 2.83
CA ALA A 35 12.89 16.23 3.88
C ALA A 35 11.87 17.32 3.47
N ALA A 36 11.63 17.47 2.17
CA ALA A 36 10.70 18.44 1.59
C ALA A 36 9.76 17.74 0.61
N HIS A 37 9.09 16.69 1.08
CA HIS A 37 8.09 15.98 0.32
C HIS A 37 6.68 16.37 0.75
N GLU A 38 5.78 16.24 -0.18
CA GLU A 38 4.34 16.31 -0.01
C GLU A 38 3.75 14.92 -0.21
N GLN A 39 2.56 14.71 0.31
CA GLN A 39 1.81 13.46 0.10
C GLN A 39 0.32 13.72 -0.06
N GLN A 40 -0.31 12.86 -0.83
CA GLN A 40 -1.75 12.63 -0.78
C GLN A 40 -1.98 11.21 -0.30
N TYR A 41 -2.99 11.01 0.50
CA TYR A 41 -3.22 9.76 1.20
C TYR A 41 -4.71 9.45 1.27
N TYR A 42 -5.04 8.20 1.07
CA TYR A 42 -6.40 7.70 1.23
C TYR A 42 -6.38 6.34 1.92
N LYS A 43 -7.35 6.09 2.79
CA LYS A 43 -7.59 4.79 3.39
C LYS A 43 -9.07 4.49 3.53
N ALA A 44 -9.43 3.23 3.36
CA ALA A 44 -10.77 2.73 3.59
C ALA A 44 -10.75 1.21 3.82
N ASN A 45 -11.83 0.70 4.36
CA ASN A 45 -12.05 -0.74 4.42
C ASN A 45 -12.66 -1.23 3.10
N VAL A 46 -12.08 -2.29 2.56
CA VAL A 46 -12.73 -3.06 1.49
C VAL A 46 -13.81 -3.98 2.07
N ALA A 47 -14.71 -4.45 1.21
CA ALA A 47 -15.88 -5.22 1.67
C ALA A 47 -15.50 -6.55 2.32
N ASN A 48 -14.52 -7.27 1.75
CA ASN A 48 -14.11 -8.59 2.19
C ASN A 48 -12.68 -8.56 2.75
N SER A 49 -12.32 -9.58 3.53
CA SER A 49 -10.93 -9.77 3.96
C SER A 49 -10.02 -10.00 2.75
N LEU A 50 -8.85 -9.34 2.75
CA LEU A 50 -7.77 -9.58 1.79
C LEU A 50 -6.76 -10.63 2.32
N GLN A 51 -7.07 -11.25 3.46
CA GLN A 51 -6.32 -12.36 4.05
C GLN A 51 -7.16 -13.64 4.14
N ASP A 52 -8.04 -13.83 3.17
CA ASP A 52 -8.98 -14.95 3.08
C ASP A 52 -8.37 -16.23 2.49
N GLY A 53 -7.07 -16.21 2.17
CA GLY A 53 -6.33 -17.32 1.57
C GLY A 53 -6.36 -17.35 0.05
N ASN A 54 -7.00 -16.39 -0.59
CA ASN A 54 -7.01 -16.24 -2.05
C ASN A 54 -5.97 -15.21 -2.53
N TYR A 55 -5.70 -15.21 -3.83
CA TYR A 55 -4.98 -14.13 -4.46
C TYR A 55 -5.93 -12.98 -4.78
N HIS A 56 -5.47 -11.75 -4.51
CA HIS A 56 -6.18 -10.51 -4.82
C HIS A 56 -5.41 -9.72 -5.86
N THR A 57 -6.13 -9.04 -6.75
CA THR A 57 -5.52 -8.21 -7.78
C THR A 57 -5.51 -6.75 -7.33
N TYR A 58 -4.33 -6.17 -7.33
CA TYR A 58 -4.12 -4.74 -7.11
C TYR A 58 -3.69 -4.12 -8.42
N SER A 59 -4.43 -3.16 -8.93
CA SER A 59 -4.15 -2.52 -10.21
C SER A 59 -4.01 -1.02 -10.09
N LEU A 60 -3.17 -0.46 -10.92
CA LEU A 60 -2.97 0.96 -11.13
C LEU A 60 -3.22 1.27 -12.60
N ASP A 61 -4.28 2.04 -12.87
CA ASP A 61 -4.47 2.71 -14.15
C ASP A 61 -3.87 4.11 -14.05
N TRP A 62 -2.88 4.37 -14.89
CA TRP A 62 -2.08 5.59 -14.83
C TRP A 62 -2.10 6.30 -16.18
N ASP A 63 -2.64 7.52 -16.17
CA ASP A 63 -2.62 8.43 -17.30
C ASP A 63 -1.99 9.79 -16.92
N GLU A 64 -2.00 10.74 -17.82
CA GLU A 64 -1.43 12.08 -17.61
C GLU A 64 -2.08 12.86 -16.45
N ASN A 65 -3.33 12.54 -16.12
CA ASN A 65 -4.13 13.30 -15.18
C ASN A 65 -4.44 12.55 -13.90
N ASN A 66 -4.42 11.20 -13.94
CA ASN A 66 -4.94 10.39 -12.87
C ASN A 66 -4.09 9.16 -12.58
N LEU A 67 -4.06 8.80 -11.29
CA LEU A 67 -3.65 7.49 -10.81
C LEU A 67 -4.86 6.83 -10.17
N THR A 68 -5.46 5.86 -10.85
CA THR A 68 -6.63 5.14 -10.34
C THR A 68 -6.24 3.77 -9.82
N ILE A 69 -6.44 3.54 -8.53
CA ILE A 69 -6.18 2.28 -7.86
C ILE A 69 -7.48 1.48 -7.77
N SER A 70 -7.40 0.20 -8.12
CA SER A 70 -8.49 -0.75 -7.96
C SER A 70 -8.02 -2.02 -7.24
N ILE A 71 -8.91 -2.63 -6.47
CA ILE A 71 -8.70 -3.89 -5.77
C ILE A 71 -9.77 -4.85 -6.26
N ASP A 72 -9.38 -6.00 -6.79
CA ASP A 72 -10.26 -7.00 -7.40
C ASP A 72 -11.24 -6.41 -8.42
N ASN A 73 -10.74 -5.52 -9.27
CA ASN A 73 -11.50 -4.76 -10.28
C ASN A 73 -12.54 -3.78 -9.71
N VAL A 74 -12.56 -3.54 -8.40
CA VAL A 74 -13.38 -2.50 -7.78
C VAL A 74 -12.51 -1.27 -7.55
N LYS A 75 -12.92 -0.13 -8.11
CA LYS A 75 -12.21 1.12 -7.91
C LYS A 75 -12.14 1.48 -6.43
N PHE A 76 -10.91 1.66 -5.95
CA PHE A 76 -10.62 2.00 -4.56
C PHE A 76 -10.44 3.51 -4.38
N HIS A 77 -9.56 4.12 -5.18
CA HIS A 77 -9.30 5.56 -5.12
C HIS A 77 -8.74 6.09 -6.45
N THR A 78 -8.85 7.40 -6.65
CA THR A 78 -8.20 8.12 -7.75
C THR A 78 -7.52 9.37 -7.21
N PHE A 79 -6.22 9.50 -7.45
CA PHE A 79 -5.48 10.73 -7.24
C PHE A 79 -5.48 11.56 -8.52
N ASP A 80 -5.81 12.83 -8.42
CA ASP A 80 -5.63 13.80 -9.51
C ASP A 80 -4.16 14.26 -9.51
N ILE A 81 -3.47 13.97 -10.60
CA ILE A 81 -2.06 14.35 -10.84
C ILE A 81 -1.90 15.31 -12.01
N SER A 82 -2.98 15.87 -12.54
CA SER A 82 -2.98 16.72 -13.75
C SER A 82 -2.05 17.93 -13.67
N SER A 83 -1.82 18.44 -12.47
CA SER A 83 -0.88 19.54 -12.20
C SER A 83 0.46 19.09 -11.60
N ASN A 84 0.70 17.76 -11.47
CA ASN A 84 1.83 17.21 -10.74
C ASN A 84 2.80 16.45 -11.65
N THR A 85 3.78 17.16 -12.18
CA THR A 85 4.77 16.60 -13.12
C THR A 85 5.69 15.54 -12.53
N TYR A 86 5.71 15.35 -11.22
CA TYR A 86 6.52 14.30 -10.58
C TYR A 86 6.09 12.89 -10.98
N PHE A 87 4.87 12.71 -11.48
CA PHE A 87 4.33 11.40 -11.87
C PHE A 87 4.35 11.17 -13.38
N HIS A 88 5.05 11.99 -14.16
CA HIS A 88 5.19 11.84 -15.62
C HIS A 88 6.52 11.18 -16.02
N ASP A 89 7.24 10.58 -15.07
CA ASP A 89 8.49 9.88 -15.28
C ASP A 89 8.35 8.37 -15.11
N ASN A 90 9.42 7.64 -15.38
CA ASN A 90 9.44 6.20 -15.17
C ASN A 90 9.56 5.83 -13.70
N PHE A 91 8.83 4.80 -13.30
CA PHE A 91 8.88 4.19 -11.98
C PHE A 91 9.29 2.72 -12.09
N TYR A 92 9.78 2.15 -11.03
CA TYR A 92 10.01 0.72 -10.89
C TYR A 92 9.10 0.15 -9.80
N ILE A 93 8.80 -1.14 -9.91
CA ILE A 93 7.91 -1.82 -8.97
C ILE A 93 8.73 -2.33 -7.79
N LEU A 94 8.20 -2.11 -6.58
CA LEU A 94 8.72 -2.66 -5.33
C LEU A 94 7.64 -3.48 -4.64
N PHE A 95 8.05 -4.62 -4.09
CA PHE A 95 7.25 -5.41 -3.17
C PHE A 95 7.94 -5.44 -1.82
N ASN A 96 7.20 -5.13 -0.77
CA ASN A 96 7.73 -5.05 0.58
C ASN A 96 6.82 -5.78 1.55
N LEU A 97 7.41 -6.65 2.36
CA LEU A 97 6.77 -7.26 3.52
C LEU A 97 7.48 -6.76 4.78
N ALA A 98 7.02 -5.64 5.30
CA ALA A 98 7.61 -4.99 6.46
C ALA A 98 7.29 -5.73 7.76
N VAL A 99 8.19 -5.63 8.72
CA VAL A 99 8.07 -6.25 10.04
C VAL A 99 8.05 -5.15 11.09
N GLY A 100 6.86 -4.88 11.63
CA GLY A 100 6.68 -3.82 12.62
C GLY A 100 6.96 -2.42 12.08
N GLY A 101 7.35 -1.50 12.95
CA GLY A 101 7.71 -0.13 12.62
C GLY A 101 6.63 0.90 12.92
N ALA A 102 6.87 2.14 12.49
CA ALA A 102 6.00 3.28 12.80
C ALA A 102 4.60 3.13 12.20
N PHE A 103 4.49 2.61 10.99
CA PHE A 103 3.21 2.42 10.29
C PHE A 103 2.26 1.49 11.07
N THR A 104 2.79 0.40 11.59
CA THR A 104 2.03 -0.57 12.39
C THR A 104 1.86 -0.15 13.85
N GLY A 105 2.65 0.82 14.33
CA GLY A 105 2.77 1.15 15.74
C GLY A 105 3.45 0.06 16.59
N ILE A 106 3.98 -1.00 15.98
CA ILE A 106 4.67 -2.09 16.66
C ILE A 106 6.18 -1.82 16.62
N THR A 107 6.69 -1.15 17.64
CA THR A 107 8.12 -0.80 17.77
C THR A 107 8.88 -1.72 18.73
N ASP A 108 8.16 -2.55 19.49
CA ASP A 108 8.74 -3.55 20.41
C ASP A 108 8.73 -4.93 19.72
N ILE A 109 9.92 -5.52 19.54
CA ILE A 109 10.08 -6.83 18.93
C ILE A 109 9.32 -7.95 19.68
N ASN A 110 9.11 -7.80 20.98
CA ASN A 110 8.36 -8.78 21.77
C ASN A 110 6.86 -8.81 21.45
N LYS A 111 6.36 -7.79 20.76
CA LYS A 111 4.96 -7.69 20.29
C LYS A 111 4.77 -8.32 18.89
N LEU A 112 5.84 -8.71 18.22
CA LEU A 112 5.78 -9.38 16.91
C LEU A 112 5.45 -10.86 17.10
N THR A 113 4.18 -11.17 17.26
CA THR A 113 3.72 -12.54 17.57
C THR A 113 3.89 -13.51 16.40
N GLY A 114 3.80 -13.05 15.16
CA GLY A 114 3.92 -13.88 13.96
C GLY A 114 5.34 -14.35 13.62
N LEU A 115 6.37 -13.88 14.35
CA LEU A 115 7.77 -14.26 14.13
C LEU A 115 8.38 -15.04 15.31
N LYS A 116 7.56 -15.39 16.29
CA LYS A 116 8.01 -16.19 17.44
C LYS A 116 8.30 -17.62 17.02
N ASP A 117 9.26 -18.23 17.73
CA ASP A 117 9.59 -19.66 17.59
C ASP A 117 10.05 -20.08 16.19
N GLY A 118 10.71 -19.18 15.46
CA GLY A 118 11.23 -19.47 14.12
C GLY A 118 10.16 -19.54 13.03
N GLN A 119 8.96 -19.06 13.29
CA GLN A 119 7.90 -18.94 12.29
C GLN A 119 8.32 -17.98 11.16
N LYS A 120 7.85 -18.26 9.96
CA LYS A 120 8.10 -17.45 8.76
C LYS A 120 6.79 -16.85 8.28
N VAL A 121 6.79 -15.55 8.07
CA VAL A 121 5.72 -14.86 7.35
C VAL A 121 6.15 -14.75 5.89
N LYS A 122 5.21 -14.99 4.97
CA LYS A 122 5.48 -15.00 3.54
C LYS A 122 4.44 -14.16 2.83
N MET A 123 4.89 -13.43 1.81
CA MET A 123 4.05 -12.81 0.82
C MET A 123 4.21 -13.59 -0.49
N TYR A 124 3.11 -13.95 -1.12
CA TYR A 124 3.10 -14.67 -2.37
C TYR A 124 2.64 -13.74 -3.50
N ILE A 125 3.39 -13.71 -4.59
CA ILE A 125 3.07 -12.95 -5.79
C ILE A 125 2.98 -13.96 -6.92
N ASP A 126 1.80 -14.09 -7.51
CA ASP A 126 1.56 -15.03 -8.59
C ASP A 126 2.04 -14.45 -9.93
N TRP A 127 1.65 -13.22 -10.22
CA TRP A 127 2.05 -12.54 -11.45
C TRP A 127 2.12 -11.00 -11.28
N VAL A 128 2.89 -10.39 -12.17
CA VAL A 128 2.91 -8.96 -12.40
C VAL A 128 2.72 -8.73 -13.89
N LYS A 129 1.88 -7.78 -14.26
CA LYS A 129 1.59 -7.48 -15.65
C LYS A 129 1.60 -5.97 -15.88
N ILE A 130 2.29 -5.55 -16.94
CA ILE A 130 2.37 -4.15 -17.36
C ILE A 130 1.90 -4.10 -18.83
N PHE A 131 1.09 -3.11 -19.15
CA PHE A 131 0.50 -2.93 -20.48
C PHE A 131 1.02 -1.65 -21.14
#